data_5062d9f127d6c6badfa67b112d83c2c1
#
_entry.id   5062d9f127d6c6badfa67b112d83c2c1
#
_cell.length_a   1.000
_cell.length_b   1.000
_cell.length_c   1.000
_cell.angle_alpha   90.00
_cell.angle_beta   90.00
_cell.angle_gamma   90.00
#
_symmetry.space_group_name_H-M   'P 1'
#
loop_
_entity.id
_entity.type
_entity.pdbx_description
1 polymer ?
#
loop_
_entity_poly.entity_id
_entity_poly.type
_entity_poly.pdbx_seq_one_letter_code
_entity_poly.pdbx_strand_id
1 'polypeptide(L)'
;MMKYFPLTACLLAFSTMSMAENQFDNLTLEQAVQIALHNHRSLQVSAANLEIAEARYQQAMASFQPNLNLEAGFQRNNQDRTFTFNGAVQTPAMALPLGPGGALVSIPGQPLPINMDVKMFDRDVTKASLTLSYPLYTGGKQQAVEDMADKGVLIARVEKHKSELDVVHDIKKYYHGAQFARQMAQMTSETLERFEVLSELTERFYQSDSLKVKKTDYLRAKTTTEVTRAMLHEANYASTLTRDALINAMGLPLNSTLNLASEPPLPAFDATLDHLLQDAMTFNPDKQRLELAVQIADDKINEANSGYLPEAGLEATSYQYWNSYNSGLFNNDNRSGWVIGVGVKWKLFDAGLTRAGVSAAHAGKMRLEAQKVLLDNGLALQIKDDFLRIQRSRAEVDDNIHALGYAEENRKLQVRAYQEEMVETKEVIEAQLIESYANASLFRARHDLQIALSDLDYQVGEALH
;
A
#
# COMPACT_ATOMS: atom_id res chain seq x y z
N MET A 1 10.87 -60.39 0.46
CA MET A 1 11.89 -59.77 1.33
C MET A 1 11.48 -58.34 1.58
N MET A 2 10.76 -58.10 2.68
CA MET A 2 10.34 -56.79 3.16
C MET A 2 11.50 -56.19 3.95
N LYS A 3 12.00 -55.00 3.56
CA LYS A 3 12.95 -54.22 4.34
C LYS A 3 12.21 -53.12 5.12
N TYR A 4 12.30 -53.23 6.44
CA TYR A 4 11.79 -52.26 7.38
C TYR A 4 12.57 -50.95 7.30
N PHE A 5 11.86 -49.79 7.19
CA PHE A 5 12.41 -48.45 7.43
C PHE A 5 12.20 -48.09 8.92
N PRO A 6 13.18 -47.62 9.63
CA PRO A 6 12.98 -47.13 10.98
C PRO A 6 12.41 -45.72 10.96
N LEU A 7 11.30 -45.51 11.67
CA LEU A 7 10.74 -44.19 12.04
C LEU A 7 11.70 -43.52 13.03
N THR A 8 12.44 -42.53 12.56
CA THR A 8 13.21 -41.66 13.45
C THR A 8 12.26 -40.55 13.97
N ALA A 9 11.91 -40.64 15.24
CA ALA A 9 11.15 -39.62 15.95
C ALA A 9 11.97 -38.32 16.03
N CYS A 10 11.58 -37.30 15.27
CA CYS A 10 12.10 -35.94 15.40
C CYS A 10 11.43 -35.30 16.61
N LEU A 11 12.12 -35.29 17.77
CA LEU A 11 11.78 -34.48 18.92
C LEU A 11 11.93 -33.01 18.50
N LEU A 12 10.82 -32.33 18.23
CA LEU A 12 10.74 -30.88 18.14
C LEU A 12 11.03 -30.31 19.53
N ALA A 13 12.26 -29.89 19.73
CA ALA A 13 12.63 -28.98 20.83
C ALA A 13 11.91 -27.66 20.56
N PHE A 14 10.78 -27.43 21.21
CA PHE A 14 10.23 -26.11 21.41
C PHE A 14 11.24 -25.32 22.25
N SER A 15 12.15 -24.59 21.62
CA SER A 15 12.86 -23.51 22.26
C SER A 15 11.81 -22.47 22.65
N THR A 16 11.47 -22.43 23.93
CA THR A 16 10.81 -21.28 24.53
C THR A 16 11.74 -20.10 24.30
N MET A 17 11.47 -19.29 23.26
CA MET A 17 12.02 -17.95 23.18
C MET A 17 11.57 -17.23 24.45
N SER A 18 12.45 -17.11 25.42
CA SER A 18 12.34 -16.13 26.48
C SER A 18 12.11 -14.79 25.75
N MET A 19 10.90 -14.24 25.87
CA MET A 19 10.65 -12.87 25.45
C MET A 19 11.54 -12.01 26.36
N ALA A 20 12.70 -11.62 25.84
CA ALA A 20 13.53 -10.61 26.49
C ALA A 20 12.65 -9.37 26.62
N GLU A 21 12.41 -8.96 27.86
CA GLU A 21 11.73 -7.71 28.17
C GLU A 21 12.63 -6.60 27.64
N ASN A 22 12.21 -6.01 26.50
CA ASN A 22 12.96 -4.92 25.88
C ASN A 22 12.82 -3.71 26.80
N GLN A 23 13.88 -3.39 27.52
CA GLN A 23 13.95 -2.21 28.37
C GLN A 23 14.73 -1.12 27.63
N PHE A 24 14.06 0.01 27.38
CA PHE A 24 14.67 1.18 26.76
C PHE A 24 14.72 2.32 27.79
N ASP A 25 15.89 2.54 28.33
CA ASP A 25 16.15 3.68 29.20
C ASP A 25 16.71 4.85 28.37
N ASN A 26 16.14 6.03 28.54
CA ASN A 26 16.54 7.27 27.86
C ASN A 26 16.42 7.23 26.33
N LEU A 27 15.28 6.71 25.83
CA LEU A 27 15.01 6.59 24.39
C LEU A 27 14.90 7.99 23.75
N THR A 28 15.74 8.24 22.72
CA THR A 28 15.65 9.47 21.90
C THR A 28 14.69 9.29 20.74
N LEU A 29 14.26 10.40 20.12
CA LEU A 29 13.41 10.39 18.93
C LEU A 29 14.05 9.61 17.77
N GLU A 30 15.34 9.86 17.51
CA GLU A 30 16.09 9.21 16.44
C GLU A 30 16.15 7.69 16.64
N GLN A 31 16.37 7.25 17.88
CA GLN A 31 16.36 5.82 18.22
C GLN A 31 14.97 5.22 18.02
N ALA A 32 13.90 5.91 18.43
CA ALA A 32 12.54 5.45 18.24
C ALA A 32 12.20 5.30 16.74
N VAL A 33 12.61 6.25 15.91
CA VAL A 33 12.46 6.19 14.44
C VAL A 33 13.22 5.00 13.86
N GLN A 34 14.49 4.77 14.26
CA GLN A 34 15.28 3.64 13.76
C GLN A 34 14.67 2.29 14.13
N ILE A 35 14.19 2.16 15.36
CA ILE A 35 13.51 0.94 15.83
C ILE A 35 12.25 0.69 15.00
N ALA A 36 11.45 1.73 14.77
CA ALA A 36 10.22 1.62 13.98
C ALA A 36 10.51 1.26 12.52
N LEU A 37 11.48 1.92 11.87
CA LEU A 37 11.88 1.61 10.50
C LEU A 37 12.37 0.16 10.34
N HIS A 38 12.91 -0.44 11.41
CA HIS A 38 13.30 -1.85 11.37
C HIS A 38 12.13 -2.82 11.62
N ASN A 39 11.20 -2.48 12.50
CA ASN A 39 10.20 -3.41 13.02
C ASN A 39 8.79 -3.21 12.43
N HIS A 40 8.47 -2.03 11.92
CA HIS A 40 7.10 -1.67 11.56
C HIS A 40 6.58 -2.50 10.39
N ARG A 41 5.42 -3.14 10.58
CA ARG A 41 4.84 -4.09 9.62
C ARG A 41 4.40 -3.44 8.29
N SER A 42 4.04 -2.16 8.29
CA SER A 42 3.68 -1.46 7.04
C SER A 42 4.82 -1.45 6.03
N LEU A 43 6.09 -1.41 6.48
CA LEU A 43 7.24 -1.45 5.61
C LEU A 43 7.42 -2.81 4.93
N GLN A 44 7.05 -3.90 5.62
CA GLN A 44 7.02 -5.24 5.02
C GLN A 44 5.91 -5.33 3.96
N VAL A 45 4.75 -4.70 4.22
CA VAL A 45 3.65 -4.63 3.24
C VAL A 45 4.08 -3.83 2.01
N SER A 46 4.72 -2.66 2.19
CA SER A 46 5.16 -1.83 1.07
C SER A 46 6.29 -2.49 0.25
N ALA A 47 7.20 -3.22 0.90
CA ALA A 47 8.21 -4.03 0.22
C ALA A 47 7.57 -5.15 -0.62
N ALA A 48 6.60 -5.87 -0.07
CA ALA A 48 5.86 -6.89 -0.81
C ALA A 48 5.06 -6.30 -2.00
N ASN A 49 4.50 -5.09 -1.84
CA ASN A 49 3.84 -4.40 -2.95
C ASN A 49 4.81 -4.05 -4.09
N LEU A 50 6.05 -3.69 -3.77
CA LEU A 50 7.10 -3.47 -4.77
C LEU A 50 7.43 -4.79 -5.51
N GLU A 51 7.60 -5.91 -4.78
CA GLU A 51 7.82 -7.22 -5.41
C GLU A 51 6.64 -7.62 -6.32
N ILE A 52 5.40 -7.33 -5.92
CA ILE A 52 4.21 -7.55 -6.76
C ILE A 52 4.28 -6.70 -8.04
N ALA A 53 4.70 -5.44 -7.94
CA ALA A 53 4.84 -4.56 -9.12
C ALA A 53 5.92 -5.06 -10.06
N GLU A 54 7.07 -5.50 -9.55
CA GLU A 54 8.15 -6.12 -10.32
C GLU A 54 7.70 -7.42 -10.99
N ALA A 55 6.95 -8.28 -10.29
CA ALA A 55 6.37 -9.47 -10.87
C ALA A 55 5.36 -9.16 -12.00
N ARG A 56 4.55 -8.10 -11.84
CA ARG A 56 3.62 -7.64 -12.90
C ARG A 56 4.39 -7.10 -14.11
N TYR A 57 5.49 -6.41 -13.91
CA TYR A 57 6.38 -6.01 -15.00
C TYR A 57 6.88 -7.25 -15.77
N GLN A 58 7.38 -8.27 -15.07
CA GLN A 58 7.81 -9.52 -15.70
C GLN A 58 6.66 -10.23 -16.44
N GLN A 59 5.45 -10.22 -15.89
CA GLN A 59 4.26 -10.77 -16.58
C GLN A 59 3.92 -9.98 -17.86
N ALA A 60 4.02 -8.65 -17.81
CA ALA A 60 3.80 -7.80 -18.98
C ALA A 60 4.82 -8.12 -20.09
N MET A 61 6.08 -8.23 -19.74
CA MET A 61 7.18 -8.62 -20.67
C MET A 61 6.97 -10.01 -21.23
N ALA A 62 6.61 -10.98 -20.38
CA ALA A 62 6.40 -12.37 -20.78
C ALA A 62 5.24 -12.53 -21.79
N SER A 63 4.24 -11.63 -21.76
CA SER A 63 3.10 -11.69 -22.69
C SER A 63 3.50 -11.46 -24.16
N PHE A 64 4.67 -10.88 -24.39
CA PHE A 64 5.22 -10.64 -25.74
C PHE A 64 6.38 -11.56 -26.08
N GLN A 65 6.70 -12.53 -25.22
CA GLN A 65 7.72 -13.55 -25.50
C GLN A 65 7.08 -14.79 -26.17
N PRO A 66 7.91 -15.65 -26.82
CA PRO A 66 7.41 -16.89 -27.37
C PRO A 66 6.70 -17.74 -26.30
N ASN A 67 5.50 -18.18 -26.61
CA ASN A 67 4.69 -19.02 -25.73
C ASN A 67 4.55 -20.41 -26.32
N LEU A 68 4.84 -21.45 -25.57
CA LEU A 68 4.75 -22.85 -25.96
C LEU A 68 3.66 -23.56 -25.16
N ASN A 69 2.58 -23.95 -25.85
CA ASN A 69 1.43 -24.60 -25.26
C ASN A 69 1.34 -26.06 -25.72
N LEU A 70 1.19 -26.98 -24.79
CA LEU A 70 0.82 -28.37 -25.05
C LEU A 70 -0.65 -28.57 -24.76
N GLU A 71 -1.42 -28.97 -25.76
CA GLU A 71 -2.81 -29.36 -25.63
C GLU A 71 -2.95 -30.86 -25.93
N ALA A 72 -3.59 -31.61 -25.03
CA ALA A 72 -3.94 -33.01 -25.26
C ALA A 72 -5.40 -33.23 -24.89
N GLY A 73 -6.12 -33.96 -25.73
CA GLY A 73 -7.53 -34.21 -25.51
C GLY A 73 -7.97 -35.56 -26.13
N PHE A 74 -8.96 -36.16 -25.47
CA PHE A 74 -9.70 -37.29 -25.97
C PHE A 74 -11.16 -36.87 -26.20
N GLN A 75 -11.67 -37.22 -27.37
CA GLN A 75 -13.05 -36.94 -27.73
C GLN A 75 -13.71 -38.20 -28.23
N ARG A 76 -14.89 -38.52 -27.70
CA ARG A 76 -15.74 -39.59 -28.18
C ARG A 76 -17.04 -39.01 -28.73
N ASN A 77 -17.32 -39.24 -30.00
CA ASN A 77 -18.57 -38.87 -30.65
C ASN A 77 -19.56 -40.07 -30.56
N ASN A 78 -20.85 -39.81 -30.70
CA ASN A 78 -21.87 -40.86 -30.69
C ASN A 78 -21.74 -41.84 -31.89
N GLN A 79 -21.20 -41.33 -33.02
CA GLN A 79 -20.98 -42.12 -34.24
C GLN A 79 -19.79 -41.60 -35.03
N ASP A 80 -19.25 -42.43 -35.91
CA ASP A 80 -18.25 -42.04 -36.90
C ASP A 80 -18.84 -40.97 -37.84
N ARG A 81 -18.03 -40.03 -38.27
CA ARG A 81 -18.45 -39.08 -39.32
C ARG A 81 -18.09 -39.64 -40.68
N THR A 82 -19.13 -39.96 -41.50
CA THR A 82 -18.98 -40.47 -42.85
C THR A 82 -19.42 -39.39 -43.88
N PHE A 83 -18.80 -39.44 -45.04
CA PHE A 83 -19.21 -38.72 -46.22
C PHE A 83 -19.67 -39.74 -47.26
N THR A 84 -20.93 -39.68 -47.67
CA THR A 84 -21.48 -40.57 -48.71
C THR A 84 -21.17 -39.99 -50.07
N PHE A 85 -20.36 -40.68 -50.85
CA PHE A 85 -20.08 -40.36 -52.21
C PHE A 85 -21.06 -41.11 -53.12
N ASN A 86 -21.96 -40.37 -53.77
CA ASN A 86 -22.89 -40.92 -54.76
C ASN A 86 -22.37 -40.58 -56.17
N GLY A 87 -21.83 -41.53 -56.84
CA GLY A 87 -21.30 -41.39 -58.19
C GLY A 87 -21.73 -42.51 -59.12
N ALA A 88 -21.41 -42.41 -60.40
CA ALA A 88 -21.60 -43.51 -61.35
C ALA A 88 -20.28 -43.69 -62.13
N VAL A 89 -19.81 -44.88 -62.19
CA VAL A 89 -18.69 -45.27 -63.09
C VAL A 89 -19.26 -45.84 -64.34
N GLN A 90 -18.91 -45.26 -65.48
CA GLN A 90 -19.30 -45.83 -66.78
C GLN A 90 -18.42 -47.08 -67.03
N THR A 91 -19.04 -48.22 -67.19
CA THR A 91 -18.32 -49.38 -67.65
C THR A 91 -17.96 -49.17 -69.14
N PRO A 92 -16.75 -49.69 -69.56
CA PRO A 92 -16.40 -49.57 -70.97
C PRO A 92 -17.37 -50.36 -71.80
N ALA A 93 -17.67 -49.90 -73.03
CA ALA A 93 -18.42 -50.68 -74.02
C ALA A 93 -17.66 -51.96 -74.35
N MET A 94 -18.31 -53.10 -74.22
CA MET A 94 -17.74 -54.36 -74.53
C MET A 94 -18.30 -54.89 -75.86
N ALA A 95 -17.42 -55.38 -76.75
CA ALA A 95 -17.81 -56.01 -77.97
C ALA A 95 -17.68 -57.57 -77.76
N LEU A 96 -18.82 -58.29 -77.81
CA LEU A 96 -18.84 -59.74 -77.67
C LEU A 96 -19.11 -60.35 -79.04
N PRO A 97 -18.29 -61.34 -79.49
CA PRO A 97 -18.55 -62.10 -80.74
C PRO A 97 -19.70 -63.07 -80.57
N LEU A 98 -20.66 -63.03 -81.47
CA LEU A 98 -21.79 -64.00 -81.56
C LEU A 98 -21.39 -65.28 -82.27
N GLY A 99 -20.56 -66.11 -81.60
CA GLY A 99 -20.11 -67.43 -82.16
C GLY A 99 -18.85 -67.31 -83.07
N PRO A 100 -18.22 -68.44 -83.46
CA PRO A 100 -17.03 -68.46 -84.28
C PRO A 100 -17.32 -67.82 -85.68
N GLY A 101 -16.81 -66.69 -85.98
CA GLY A 101 -16.98 -65.91 -87.20
C GLY A 101 -18.21 -65.01 -87.27
N GLY A 102 -18.93 -64.77 -86.18
CA GLY A 102 -20.10 -63.91 -86.07
C GLY A 102 -19.82 -62.44 -85.86
N ALA A 103 -20.76 -61.56 -86.17
CA ALA A 103 -20.67 -60.13 -86.00
C ALA A 103 -20.46 -59.74 -84.53
N LEU A 104 -19.65 -58.71 -84.27
CA LEU A 104 -19.46 -58.17 -82.92
C LEU A 104 -20.71 -57.39 -82.51
N VAL A 105 -21.36 -57.81 -81.40
CA VAL A 105 -22.43 -57.02 -80.76
C VAL A 105 -21.81 -56.12 -79.73
N SER A 106 -21.95 -54.81 -79.98
CA SER A 106 -21.49 -53.80 -79.03
C SER A 106 -22.53 -53.66 -77.90
N ILE A 107 -22.14 -53.94 -76.69
CA ILE A 107 -22.90 -53.66 -75.48
C ILE A 107 -22.46 -52.26 -75.01
N PRO A 108 -23.37 -51.33 -75.07
CA PRO A 108 -23.02 -49.99 -74.59
C PRO A 108 -22.70 -50.01 -73.11
N GLY A 109 -21.67 -49.29 -72.72
CA GLY A 109 -21.32 -49.10 -71.32
C GLY A 109 -22.50 -48.61 -70.51
N GLN A 110 -22.76 -49.20 -69.37
CA GLN A 110 -23.83 -48.88 -68.47
C GLN A 110 -23.24 -48.08 -67.27
N PRO A 111 -23.91 -47.02 -66.83
CA PRO A 111 -23.50 -46.33 -65.60
C PRO A 111 -23.80 -47.26 -64.40
N LEU A 112 -22.77 -47.75 -63.74
CA LEU A 112 -22.89 -48.49 -62.46
C LEU A 112 -22.91 -47.44 -61.32
N PRO A 113 -24.01 -47.31 -60.57
CA PRO A 113 -24.05 -46.39 -59.45
C PRO A 113 -23.09 -46.92 -58.36
N ILE A 114 -22.22 -46.03 -57.91
CA ILE A 114 -21.36 -46.30 -56.78
C ILE A 114 -21.83 -45.46 -55.62
N ASN A 115 -22.36 -46.08 -54.60
CA ASN A 115 -22.61 -45.46 -53.31
C ASN A 115 -21.53 -45.95 -52.36
N MET A 116 -20.65 -45.04 -51.94
CA MET A 116 -19.55 -45.35 -51.08
C MET A 116 -19.52 -44.43 -49.88
N ASP A 117 -19.70 -44.97 -48.69
CA ASP A 117 -19.52 -44.23 -47.47
C ASP A 117 -18.03 -44.20 -47.10
N VAL A 118 -17.45 -43.00 -47.22
CA VAL A 118 -16.07 -42.76 -46.83
C VAL A 118 -16.05 -42.21 -45.41
N LYS A 119 -15.42 -42.96 -44.51
CA LYS A 119 -15.24 -42.51 -43.13
C LYS A 119 -14.26 -41.35 -43.10
N MET A 120 -14.74 -40.20 -42.57
CA MET A 120 -13.93 -38.98 -42.46
C MET A 120 -13.20 -38.89 -41.14
N PHE A 121 -13.89 -39.21 -40.05
CA PHE A 121 -13.34 -39.15 -38.69
C PHE A 121 -13.85 -40.35 -37.87
N ASP A 122 -12.95 -40.87 -37.02
CA ASP A 122 -13.29 -41.87 -36.02
C ASP A 122 -14.21 -41.28 -34.95
N ARG A 123 -15.04 -42.16 -34.37
CA ARG A 123 -15.80 -41.85 -33.17
C ARG A 123 -14.89 -41.45 -32.00
N ASP A 124 -13.78 -42.14 -31.83
CA ASP A 124 -12.79 -41.92 -30.77
C ASP A 124 -11.55 -41.25 -31.38
N VAL A 125 -11.27 -40.03 -30.95
CA VAL A 125 -10.11 -39.25 -31.40
C VAL A 125 -9.32 -38.75 -30.21
N THR A 126 -8.06 -39.17 -30.12
CA THR A 126 -7.08 -38.58 -29.21
C THR A 126 -6.18 -37.65 -30.02
N LYS A 127 -6.01 -36.43 -29.54
CA LYS A 127 -5.15 -35.41 -30.15
C LYS A 127 -4.17 -34.89 -29.12
N ALA A 128 -2.93 -34.73 -29.53
CA ALA A 128 -1.97 -33.83 -28.84
C ALA A 128 -1.41 -32.82 -29.85
N SER A 129 -1.26 -31.57 -29.42
CA SER A 129 -0.63 -30.52 -30.24
C SER A 129 0.26 -29.65 -29.38
N LEU A 130 1.45 -29.37 -29.89
CA LEU A 130 2.41 -28.44 -29.30
C LEU A 130 2.44 -27.19 -30.19
N THR A 131 2.00 -26.06 -29.63
CA THR A 131 1.88 -24.79 -30.38
C THR A 131 2.83 -23.75 -29.79
N LEU A 132 3.73 -23.25 -30.60
CA LEU A 132 4.56 -22.08 -30.34
C LEU A 132 3.89 -20.85 -30.97
N SER A 133 3.60 -19.84 -30.15
CA SER A 133 3.08 -18.54 -30.61
C SER A 133 4.05 -17.43 -30.24
N TYR A 134 4.35 -16.56 -31.18
CA TYR A 134 5.26 -15.42 -30.96
C TYR A 134 4.76 -14.16 -31.69
N PRO A 135 4.41 -13.07 -30.97
CA PRO A 135 4.06 -11.79 -31.60
C PRO A 135 5.33 -11.16 -32.20
N LEU A 136 5.33 -10.94 -33.51
CA LEU A 136 6.45 -10.33 -34.23
C LEU A 136 6.30 -8.80 -34.33
N TYR A 137 5.07 -8.32 -34.42
CA TYR A 137 4.72 -6.90 -34.49
C TYR A 137 3.33 -6.66 -33.89
N THR A 138 3.23 -5.69 -33.01
CA THR A 138 2.02 -5.41 -32.22
C THR A 138 1.49 -3.96 -32.41
N GLY A 139 1.94 -3.28 -33.47
CA GLY A 139 1.54 -1.88 -33.71
C GLY A 139 2.02 -0.89 -32.63
N GLY A 140 3.09 -1.20 -31.90
CA GLY A 140 3.60 -0.39 -30.78
C GLY A 140 2.97 -0.72 -29.43
N LYS A 141 1.97 -1.63 -29.37
CA LYS A 141 1.32 -2.04 -28.10
C LYS A 141 2.32 -2.60 -27.10
N GLN A 142 3.25 -3.45 -27.55
CA GLN A 142 4.28 -4.03 -26.69
C GLN A 142 5.06 -2.94 -25.95
N GLN A 143 5.59 -1.95 -26.68
CA GLN A 143 6.36 -0.86 -26.09
C GLN A 143 5.53 -0.05 -25.08
N ALA A 144 4.29 0.28 -25.44
CA ALA A 144 3.40 1.02 -24.53
C ALA A 144 3.09 0.26 -23.23
N VAL A 145 2.87 -1.06 -23.34
CA VAL A 145 2.62 -1.92 -22.16
C VAL A 145 3.90 -2.07 -21.30
N GLU A 146 5.07 -2.18 -21.93
CA GLU A 146 6.36 -2.20 -21.24
C GLU A 146 6.58 -0.89 -20.46
N ASP A 147 6.42 0.27 -21.12
CA ASP A 147 6.58 1.58 -20.52
C ASP A 147 5.61 1.83 -19.37
N MET A 148 4.35 1.40 -19.51
CA MET A 148 3.36 1.44 -18.43
C MET A 148 3.77 0.55 -17.24
N ALA A 149 4.26 -0.64 -17.49
CA ALA A 149 4.64 -1.59 -16.45
C ALA A 149 5.90 -1.13 -15.71
N ASP A 150 6.90 -0.56 -16.41
CA ASP A 150 8.08 0.05 -15.81
C ASP A 150 7.71 1.22 -14.88
N LYS A 151 6.88 2.15 -15.37
CA LYS A 151 6.36 3.25 -14.54
C LYS A 151 5.53 2.75 -13.36
N GLY A 152 4.86 1.61 -13.50
CA GLY A 152 4.17 0.94 -12.40
C GLY A 152 5.13 0.51 -11.29
N VAL A 153 6.33 0.02 -11.63
CA VAL A 153 7.40 -0.28 -10.66
C VAL A 153 7.91 1.00 -10.00
N LEU A 154 8.09 2.08 -10.77
CA LEU A 154 8.52 3.37 -10.22
C LEU A 154 7.49 3.91 -9.22
N ILE A 155 6.20 3.81 -9.52
CA ILE A 155 5.12 4.18 -8.57
C ILE A 155 5.23 3.36 -7.29
N ALA A 156 5.43 2.03 -7.37
CA ALA A 156 5.56 1.18 -6.18
C ALA A 156 6.80 1.54 -5.34
N ARG A 157 7.89 2.01 -5.95
CA ARG A 157 9.08 2.54 -5.23
C ARG A 157 8.76 3.84 -4.49
N VAL A 158 8.05 4.76 -5.14
CA VAL A 158 7.59 6.01 -4.51
C VAL A 158 6.64 5.71 -3.36
N GLU A 159 5.71 4.76 -3.52
CA GLU A 159 4.80 4.33 -2.45
C GLU A 159 5.53 3.66 -1.28
N LYS A 160 6.60 2.90 -1.55
CA LYS A 160 7.46 2.36 -0.49
C LYS A 160 8.14 3.49 0.28
N HIS A 161 8.72 4.46 -0.40
CA HIS A 161 9.33 5.62 0.25
C HIS A 161 8.30 6.43 1.05
N LYS A 162 7.10 6.64 0.51
CA LYS A 162 6.00 7.26 1.26
C LYS A 162 5.67 6.50 2.54
N SER A 163 5.63 5.16 2.49
CA SER A 163 5.38 4.34 3.68
C SER A 163 6.47 4.51 4.75
N GLU A 164 7.73 4.75 4.35
CA GLU A 164 8.82 5.09 5.27
C GLU A 164 8.58 6.46 5.92
N LEU A 165 8.19 7.46 5.14
CA LEU A 165 7.82 8.80 5.65
C LEU A 165 6.60 8.75 6.58
N ASP A 166 5.57 7.96 6.24
CA ASP A 166 4.39 7.75 7.08
C ASP A 166 4.80 7.21 8.47
N VAL A 167 5.67 6.20 8.52
CA VAL A 167 6.17 5.62 9.77
C VAL A 167 6.97 6.65 10.57
N VAL A 168 7.88 7.39 9.93
CA VAL A 168 8.67 8.44 10.60
C VAL A 168 7.76 9.51 11.18
N HIS A 169 6.78 9.99 10.41
CA HIS A 169 5.82 10.99 10.84
C HIS A 169 4.98 10.53 12.03
N ASP A 170 4.43 9.32 11.96
CA ASP A 170 3.64 8.73 13.05
C ASP A 170 4.47 8.59 14.32
N ILE A 171 5.74 8.12 14.22
CA ILE A 171 6.63 8.00 15.37
C ILE A 171 6.94 9.37 15.98
N LYS A 172 7.22 10.40 15.17
CA LYS A 172 7.42 11.77 15.67
C LYS A 172 6.18 12.22 16.48
N LYS A 173 4.99 12.02 15.96
CA LYS A 173 3.73 12.38 16.65
C LYS A 173 3.52 11.62 17.94
N TYR A 174 3.68 10.30 17.95
CA TYR A 174 3.53 9.49 19.17
C TYR A 174 4.60 9.81 20.21
N TYR A 175 5.83 10.04 19.78
CA TYR A 175 6.94 10.38 20.68
C TYR A 175 6.69 11.72 21.39
N HIS A 176 6.36 12.77 20.63
CA HIS A 176 6.05 14.09 21.21
C HIS A 176 4.76 14.06 22.04
N GLY A 177 3.76 13.30 21.61
CA GLY A 177 2.55 13.07 22.39
C GLY A 177 2.81 12.37 23.72
N ALA A 178 3.68 11.36 23.76
CA ALA A 178 4.07 10.66 24.99
C ALA A 178 4.93 11.56 25.91
N GLN A 179 5.82 12.39 25.34
CA GLN A 179 6.55 13.40 26.12
C GLN A 179 5.61 14.41 26.76
N PHE A 180 4.68 14.98 26.00
CA PHE A 180 3.70 15.93 26.48
C PHE A 180 2.83 15.34 27.61
N ALA A 181 2.29 14.12 27.42
CA ALA A 181 1.48 13.47 28.44
C ALA A 181 2.27 13.17 29.72
N ARG A 182 3.53 12.77 29.61
CA ARG A 182 4.45 12.58 30.76
C ARG A 182 4.68 13.91 31.51
N GLN A 183 4.95 15.00 30.80
CA GLN A 183 5.14 16.32 31.38
C GLN A 183 3.89 16.80 32.12
N MET A 184 2.71 16.59 31.53
CA MET A 184 1.42 16.92 32.15
C MET A 184 1.17 16.12 33.43
N ALA A 185 1.47 14.81 33.42
CA ALA A 185 1.34 13.96 34.61
C ALA A 185 2.28 14.40 35.74
N GLN A 186 3.55 14.67 35.41
CA GLN A 186 4.53 15.17 36.36
C GLN A 186 4.13 16.52 36.96
N MET A 187 3.74 17.48 36.13
CA MET A 187 3.29 18.80 36.57
C MET A 187 2.05 18.70 37.49
N THR A 188 1.11 17.84 37.13
CA THR A 188 -0.10 17.62 37.95
C THR A 188 0.23 16.97 39.31
N SER A 189 1.20 16.03 39.36
CA SER A 189 1.72 15.44 40.59
C SER A 189 2.36 16.49 41.49
N GLU A 190 3.25 17.32 40.94
CA GLU A 190 3.88 18.42 41.70
C GLU A 190 2.86 19.44 42.21
N THR A 191 1.82 19.72 41.39
CA THR A 191 0.73 20.63 41.78
C THR A 191 -0.10 20.02 42.92
N LEU A 192 -0.38 18.70 42.87
CA LEU A 192 -1.08 18.00 43.95
C LEU A 192 -0.30 18.06 45.26
N GLU A 193 1.00 17.77 45.25
CA GLU A 193 1.88 17.86 46.45
C GLU A 193 1.80 19.26 47.08
N ARG A 194 1.83 20.31 46.27
CA ARG A 194 1.71 21.71 46.74
C ARG A 194 0.35 21.99 47.36
N PHE A 195 -0.75 21.46 46.79
CA PHE A 195 -2.09 21.61 47.36
C PHE A 195 -2.27 20.78 48.64
N GLU A 196 -1.66 19.60 48.75
CA GLU A 196 -1.65 18.81 49.98
C GLU A 196 -0.97 19.58 51.12
N VAL A 197 0.21 20.16 50.88
CA VAL A 197 0.93 21.03 51.87
C VAL A 197 0.08 22.24 52.26
N LEU A 198 -0.54 22.89 51.27
CA LEU A 198 -1.42 24.05 51.53
C LEU A 198 -2.64 23.64 52.36
N SER A 199 -3.27 22.50 52.03
CA SER A 199 -4.42 21.97 52.74
C SER A 199 -4.10 21.63 54.21
N GLU A 200 -2.95 21.01 54.47
CA GLU A 200 -2.49 20.68 55.82
C GLU A 200 -2.17 21.98 56.60
N LEU A 201 -1.55 22.99 56.01
CA LEU A 201 -1.27 24.26 56.65
C LEU A 201 -2.55 24.99 56.99
N THR A 202 -3.51 25.03 56.04
CA THR A 202 -4.83 25.65 56.23
C THR A 202 -5.64 24.92 57.33
N GLU A 203 -5.56 23.61 57.39
CA GLU A 203 -6.20 22.81 58.49
C GLU A 203 -5.61 23.12 59.86
N ARG A 204 -4.28 23.23 59.98
CA ARG A 204 -3.62 23.63 61.23
C ARG A 204 -4.04 25.04 61.66
N PHE A 205 -4.06 26.02 60.74
CA PHE A 205 -4.52 27.38 61.07
C PHE A 205 -6.01 27.40 61.51
N TYR A 206 -6.86 26.63 60.88
CA TYR A 206 -8.27 26.47 61.24
C TYR A 206 -8.46 25.84 62.65
N GLN A 207 -7.68 24.82 62.97
CA GLN A 207 -7.73 24.13 64.29
C GLN A 207 -7.12 24.98 65.44
N SER A 208 -6.19 25.88 65.13
CA SER A 208 -5.59 26.81 66.11
C SER A 208 -6.41 28.08 66.37
N ASP A 209 -7.71 28.12 65.90
CA ASP A 209 -8.58 29.28 66.01
C ASP A 209 -8.02 30.56 65.42
N SER A 210 -7.19 30.49 64.38
CA SER A 210 -6.73 31.70 63.68
C SER A 210 -7.91 32.45 63.15
N LEU A 211 -8.05 33.72 63.55
CA LEU A 211 -9.12 34.64 63.13
C LEU A 211 -9.15 34.87 61.60
N LYS A 212 -8.12 34.48 60.88
CA LYS A 212 -7.95 34.72 59.45
C LYS A 212 -8.36 33.56 58.58
N VAL A 213 -8.45 32.34 59.11
CA VAL A 213 -8.80 31.13 58.33
C VAL A 213 -10.23 30.65 58.70
N LYS A 214 -11.13 30.78 57.76
CA LYS A 214 -12.53 30.38 57.90
C LYS A 214 -12.73 28.91 57.50
N LYS A 215 -13.81 28.28 57.97
CA LYS A 215 -14.21 26.94 57.53
C LYS A 215 -14.33 26.82 55.99
N THR A 216 -14.73 27.90 55.34
CA THR A 216 -14.82 27.98 53.87
C THR A 216 -13.45 27.84 53.19
N ASP A 217 -12.40 28.40 53.80
CA ASP A 217 -11.02 28.35 53.27
C ASP A 217 -10.44 26.94 53.40
N TYR A 218 -10.69 26.30 54.57
CA TYR A 218 -10.37 24.90 54.78
C TYR A 218 -11.07 23.98 53.76
N LEU A 219 -12.38 24.12 53.58
CA LEU A 219 -13.16 23.30 52.64
C LEU A 219 -12.68 23.59 51.19
N ARG A 220 -12.35 24.81 50.83
CA ARG A 220 -11.83 25.16 49.52
C ARG A 220 -10.47 24.46 49.25
N ALA A 221 -9.55 24.52 50.19
CA ALA A 221 -8.25 23.86 50.08
C ALA A 221 -8.43 22.31 49.87
N LYS A 222 -9.26 21.68 50.71
CA LYS A 222 -9.59 20.24 50.60
C LYS A 222 -10.23 19.91 49.24
N THR A 223 -11.20 20.70 48.78
CA THR A 223 -11.84 20.50 47.48
C THR A 223 -10.85 20.59 46.33
N THR A 224 -9.99 21.63 46.34
CA THR A 224 -8.96 21.82 45.30
C THR A 224 -7.98 20.64 45.25
N THR A 225 -7.55 20.14 46.44
CA THR A 225 -6.68 18.97 46.54
C THR A 225 -7.34 17.72 45.92
N GLU A 226 -8.59 17.41 46.27
CA GLU A 226 -9.28 16.24 45.73
C GLU A 226 -9.55 16.33 44.23
N VAL A 227 -9.89 17.53 43.71
CA VAL A 227 -10.03 17.77 42.25
C VAL A 227 -8.70 17.57 41.53
N THR A 228 -7.60 18.09 42.09
CA THR A 228 -6.27 17.91 41.51
C THR A 228 -5.84 16.43 41.53
N ARG A 229 -6.19 15.68 42.60
CA ARG A 229 -5.94 14.24 42.67
C ARG A 229 -6.70 13.48 41.56
N ALA A 230 -7.94 13.83 41.31
CA ALA A 230 -8.72 13.26 40.20
C ALA A 230 -8.08 13.58 38.83
N MET A 231 -7.59 14.82 38.64
CA MET A 231 -6.84 15.20 37.43
C MET A 231 -5.54 14.42 37.26
N LEU A 232 -4.83 14.09 38.35
CA LEU A 232 -3.62 13.25 38.30
C LEU A 232 -3.92 11.84 37.83
N HIS A 233 -5.04 11.23 38.25
CA HIS A 233 -5.43 9.93 37.73
C HIS A 233 -5.66 9.96 36.20
N GLU A 234 -6.30 10.97 35.68
CA GLU A 234 -6.50 11.16 34.24
C GLU A 234 -5.17 11.39 33.50
N ALA A 235 -4.29 12.24 34.03
CA ALA A 235 -2.98 12.52 33.45
C ALA A 235 -2.07 11.24 33.43
N ASN A 236 -2.09 10.43 34.47
CA ASN A 236 -1.36 9.17 34.53
C ASN A 236 -1.92 8.14 33.51
N TYR A 237 -3.25 8.07 33.37
CA TYR A 237 -3.88 7.25 32.35
C TYR A 237 -3.43 7.68 30.94
N ALA A 238 -3.51 8.97 30.63
CA ALA A 238 -3.07 9.51 29.34
C ALA A 238 -1.59 9.26 29.08
N SER A 239 -0.73 9.44 30.07
CA SER A 239 0.72 9.17 29.97
C SER A 239 1.02 7.69 29.71
N THR A 240 0.29 6.78 30.35
CA THR A 240 0.43 5.34 30.11
C THR A 240 -0.04 4.98 28.70
N LEU A 241 -1.22 5.44 28.30
CA LEU A 241 -1.79 5.13 27.00
C LEU A 241 -0.94 5.65 25.83
N THR A 242 -0.42 6.89 25.92
CA THR A 242 0.43 7.46 24.88
C THR A 242 1.79 6.76 24.78
N ARG A 243 2.36 6.34 25.90
CA ARG A 243 3.56 5.50 25.91
C ARG A 243 3.32 4.14 25.25
N ASP A 244 2.20 3.48 25.58
CA ASP A 244 1.86 2.18 25.00
C ASP A 244 1.53 2.30 23.49
N ALA A 245 0.96 3.42 23.07
CA ALA A 245 0.76 3.76 21.66
C ALA A 245 2.09 3.90 20.91
N LEU A 246 3.08 4.57 21.53
CA LEU A 246 4.44 4.67 20.96
C LEU A 246 5.11 3.29 20.86
N ILE A 247 5.02 2.45 21.89
CA ILE A 247 5.54 1.07 21.87
C ILE A 247 4.93 0.28 20.71
N ASN A 248 3.62 0.36 20.54
CA ASN A 248 2.91 -0.29 19.44
C ASN A 248 3.33 0.26 18.07
N ALA A 249 3.46 1.58 17.93
CA ALA A 249 3.90 2.23 16.70
C ALA A 249 5.34 1.87 16.32
N MET A 250 6.23 1.63 17.31
CA MET A 250 7.57 1.09 17.06
C MET A 250 7.59 -0.39 16.68
N GLY A 251 6.44 -1.08 16.66
CA GLY A 251 6.36 -2.51 16.38
C GLY A 251 6.90 -3.40 17.48
N LEU A 252 6.97 -2.89 18.72
CA LEU A 252 7.44 -3.62 19.90
C LEU A 252 6.28 -4.31 20.63
N PRO A 253 6.55 -5.39 21.41
CA PRO A 253 5.55 -5.98 22.28
C PRO A 253 5.08 -5.00 23.36
N LEU A 254 3.76 -4.99 23.67
CA LEU A 254 3.16 -4.07 24.66
C LEU A 254 3.69 -4.21 26.10
N ASN A 255 4.37 -5.31 26.41
CA ASN A 255 5.02 -5.50 27.71
C ASN A 255 6.44 -4.89 27.78
N SER A 256 6.90 -4.22 26.72
CA SER A 256 8.16 -3.49 26.73
C SER A 256 8.09 -2.30 27.68
N THR A 257 9.19 -2.03 28.41
CA THR A 257 9.30 -0.85 29.27
C THR A 257 10.06 0.25 28.56
N LEU A 258 9.55 1.47 28.66
CA LEU A 258 10.04 2.62 27.90
C LEU A 258 10.14 3.86 28.78
N ASN A 259 11.35 4.43 28.86
CA ASN A 259 11.59 5.75 29.42
C ASN A 259 12.13 6.68 28.34
N LEU A 260 11.42 7.79 28.11
CA LEU A 260 11.80 8.79 27.11
C LEU A 260 12.96 9.66 27.60
N ALA A 261 13.85 10.03 26.70
CA ALA A 261 14.88 11.02 26.95
C ALA A 261 14.28 12.38 27.34
N SER A 262 15.10 13.23 27.93
CA SER A 262 14.76 14.63 28.15
C SER A 262 14.52 15.33 26.81
N GLU A 263 13.58 16.28 26.80
CA GLU A 263 13.26 17.03 25.59
C GLU A 263 14.49 17.84 25.12
N PRO A 264 14.93 17.68 23.86
CA PRO A 264 16.00 18.48 23.30
C PRO A 264 15.56 19.94 23.14
N PRO A 265 16.51 20.89 23.05
CA PRO A 265 16.17 22.27 22.70
C PRO A 265 15.45 22.30 21.36
N LEU A 266 14.49 23.22 21.21
CA LEU A 266 13.73 23.40 19.98
C LEU A 266 14.66 23.73 18.82
N PRO A 267 14.50 23.09 17.65
CA PRO A 267 15.35 23.34 16.50
C PRO A 267 15.18 24.78 15.97
N ALA A 268 16.25 25.34 15.43
CA ALA A 268 16.16 26.57 14.67
C ALA A 268 15.34 26.34 13.39
N PHE A 269 14.53 27.31 12.99
CA PHE A 269 13.74 27.22 11.76
C PHE A 269 13.90 28.52 10.97
N ASP A 270 14.73 28.48 9.95
CA ASP A 270 15.09 29.63 9.11
C ASP A 270 14.60 29.49 7.66
N ALA A 271 13.82 28.43 7.37
CA ALA A 271 13.31 28.15 6.02
C ALA A 271 12.30 29.22 5.58
N THR A 272 12.36 29.60 4.30
CA THR A 272 11.38 30.51 3.70
C THR A 272 10.23 29.72 3.07
N LEU A 273 9.04 30.30 3.03
CA LEU A 273 7.87 29.65 2.42
C LEU A 273 8.13 29.27 0.96
N ASP A 274 8.81 30.13 0.17
CA ASP A 274 9.08 29.86 -1.24
C ASP A 274 9.99 28.64 -1.43
N HIS A 275 11.01 28.48 -0.56
CA HIS A 275 11.89 27.32 -0.61
C HIS A 275 11.13 26.01 -0.27
N LEU A 276 10.33 26.05 0.78
CA LEU A 276 9.51 24.91 1.20
C LEU A 276 8.51 24.47 0.12
N LEU A 277 7.88 25.43 -0.57
CA LEU A 277 7.01 25.16 -1.70
C LEU A 277 7.76 24.50 -2.87
N GLN A 278 8.98 24.98 -3.17
CA GLN A 278 9.81 24.42 -4.22
C GLN A 278 10.26 22.98 -3.88
N ASP A 279 10.68 22.74 -2.65
CA ASP A 279 11.09 21.42 -2.17
C ASP A 279 9.93 20.43 -2.24
N ALA A 280 8.77 20.81 -1.73
CA ALA A 280 7.58 19.96 -1.80
C ALA A 280 7.15 19.66 -3.24
N MET A 281 7.26 20.61 -4.15
CA MET A 281 6.98 20.37 -5.57
C MET A 281 7.98 19.40 -6.22
N THR A 282 9.12 19.14 -5.58
CA THR A 282 10.15 18.24 -6.07
C THR A 282 10.13 16.88 -5.36
N PHE A 283 10.00 16.88 -4.04
CA PHE A 283 10.23 15.70 -3.21
C PHE A 283 8.94 15.01 -2.73
N ASN A 284 7.77 15.69 -2.77
CA ASN A 284 6.53 15.10 -2.28
C ASN A 284 6.15 13.82 -3.04
N PRO A 285 5.99 12.67 -2.34
CA PRO A 285 5.73 11.39 -2.99
C PRO A 285 4.38 11.32 -3.72
N ASP A 286 3.34 11.97 -3.21
CA ASP A 286 2.02 11.97 -3.85
C ASP A 286 2.06 12.70 -5.19
N LYS A 287 2.85 13.77 -5.28
CA LYS A 287 3.09 14.48 -6.53
C LYS A 287 3.89 13.62 -7.52
N GLN A 288 5.00 13.02 -7.10
CA GLN A 288 5.80 12.13 -7.94
C GLN A 288 4.95 10.96 -8.48
N ARG A 289 4.14 10.34 -7.62
CA ARG A 289 3.20 9.27 -8.02
C ARG A 289 2.20 9.74 -9.07
N LEU A 290 1.64 10.93 -8.91
CA LEU A 290 0.65 11.47 -9.85
C LEU A 290 1.31 11.87 -11.19
N GLU A 291 2.53 12.36 -11.19
CA GLU A 291 3.31 12.63 -12.41
C GLU A 291 3.59 11.36 -13.21
N LEU A 292 3.98 10.28 -12.53
CA LEU A 292 4.13 8.97 -13.16
C LEU A 292 2.78 8.44 -13.69
N ALA A 293 1.68 8.66 -12.96
CA ALA A 293 0.36 8.27 -13.43
C ALA A 293 -0.08 9.03 -14.71
N VAL A 294 0.28 10.31 -14.86
CA VAL A 294 0.07 11.07 -16.09
C VAL A 294 0.88 10.48 -17.24
N GLN A 295 2.13 10.11 -17.01
CA GLN A 295 2.98 9.45 -18.02
C GLN A 295 2.40 8.08 -18.43
N ILE A 296 1.89 7.28 -17.49
CA ILE A 296 1.17 6.03 -17.78
C ILE A 296 -0.06 6.29 -18.66
N ALA A 297 -0.76 7.41 -18.45
CA ALA A 297 -1.89 7.76 -19.29
C ALA A 297 -1.48 8.13 -20.74
N ASP A 298 -0.27 8.69 -20.93
CA ASP A 298 0.29 8.88 -22.28
C ASP A 298 0.58 7.54 -22.96
N ASP A 299 1.20 6.60 -22.23
CA ASP A 299 1.44 5.26 -22.76
C ASP A 299 0.12 4.52 -23.05
N LYS A 300 -0.91 4.76 -22.24
CA LYS A 300 -2.26 4.22 -22.48
C LYS A 300 -2.89 4.77 -23.76
N ILE A 301 -2.62 6.02 -24.12
CA ILE A 301 -3.03 6.59 -25.42
C ILE A 301 -2.26 5.88 -26.55
N ASN A 302 -0.95 5.63 -26.38
CA ASN A 302 -0.14 4.91 -27.35
C ASN A 302 -0.62 3.47 -27.52
N GLU A 303 -0.94 2.77 -26.42
CA GLU A 303 -1.56 1.44 -26.47
C GLU A 303 -2.89 1.46 -27.22
N ALA A 304 -3.76 2.43 -26.94
CA ALA A 304 -5.06 2.55 -27.64
C ALA A 304 -4.88 2.83 -29.14
N ASN A 305 -3.90 3.68 -29.52
CA ASN A 305 -3.59 3.98 -30.91
C ASN A 305 -3.04 2.77 -31.68
N SER A 306 -2.38 1.80 -30.99
CA SER A 306 -1.94 0.58 -31.63
C SER A 306 -3.08 -0.22 -32.29
N GLY A 307 -4.32 -0.04 -31.81
CA GLY A 307 -5.50 -0.66 -32.39
C GLY A 307 -5.81 -0.25 -33.83
N TYR A 308 -5.23 0.83 -34.34
CA TYR A 308 -5.30 1.24 -35.75
C TYR A 308 -4.28 0.53 -36.64
N LEU A 309 -3.26 -0.09 -36.05
CA LEU A 309 -2.14 -0.71 -36.76
C LEU A 309 -2.35 -2.22 -36.88
N PRO A 310 -1.73 -2.88 -37.88
CA PRO A 310 -1.77 -4.33 -37.99
C PRO A 310 -0.99 -4.99 -36.84
N GLU A 311 -1.38 -6.22 -36.50
CA GLU A 311 -0.63 -7.14 -35.65
C GLU A 311 -0.06 -8.28 -36.50
N ALA A 312 1.20 -8.67 -36.33
CA ALA A 312 1.79 -9.81 -37.00
C ALA A 312 2.34 -10.79 -35.96
N GLY A 313 2.10 -12.07 -36.19
CA GLY A 313 2.56 -13.16 -35.31
C GLY A 313 3.08 -14.36 -36.10
N LEU A 314 4.01 -15.07 -35.46
CA LEU A 314 4.45 -16.40 -35.86
C LEU A 314 3.72 -17.44 -35.07
N GLU A 315 3.20 -18.45 -35.74
CA GLU A 315 2.64 -19.65 -35.10
C GLU A 315 3.26 -20.91 -35.73
N ALA A 316 3.71 -21.81 -34.85
CA ALA A 316 4.21 -23.11 -35.28
C ALA A 316 3.55 -24.17 -34.43
N THR A 317 2.84 -25.12 -35.07
CA THR A 317 2.13 -26.19 -34.40
C THR A 317 2.62 -27.53 -34.90
N SER A 318 3.03 -28.38 -33.97
CA SER A 318 3.21 -29.83 -34.21
C SER A 318 2.06 -30.55 -33.60
N TYR A 319 1.51 -31.52 -34.34
CA TYR A 319 0.34 -32.25 -33.86
C TYR A 319 0.50 -33.76 -34.08
N GLN A 320 -0.14 -34.54 -33.21
CA GLN A 320 -0.27 -36.00 -33.29
C GLN A 320 -1.72 -36.39 -33.00
N TYR A 321 -2.27 -37.21 -33.90
CA TYR A 321 -3.57 -37.83 -33.69
C TYR A 321 -3.42 -39.33 -33.46
N TRP A 322 -4.18 -39.87 -32.54
CA TRP A 322 -4.36 -41.33 -32.36
C TRP A 322 -5.84 -41.66 -32.58
N ASN A 323 -6.10 -42.53 -33.52
CA ASN A 323 -7.41 -43.05 -33.83
C ASN A 323 -7.33 -44.56 -34.01
N SER A 324 -8.44 -45.28 -33.83
CA SER A 324 -8.52 -46.74 -33.94
C SER A 324 -8.65 -47.23 -35.40
N TYR A 325 -8.62 -46.28 -36.34
CA TYR A 325 -9.01 -46.51 -37.73
C TYR A 325 -7.92 -46.04 -38.70
N ASN A 326 -7.58 -46.92 -39.68
CA ASN A 326 -6.50 -46.65 -40.62
C ASN A 326 -6.96 -46.04 -41.97
N SER A 327 -8.25 -45.67 -42.08
CA SER A 327 -8.82 -45.00 -43.25
C SER A 327 -9.52 -43.72 -42.81
N GLY A 328 -9.72 -42.83 -43.73
CA GLY A 328 -10.29 -41.49 -43.46
C GLY A 328 -9.30 -40.35 -43.57
N LEU A 329 -9.63 -39.18 -43.06
CA LEU A 329 -8.79 -38.01 -43.13
C LEU A 329 -7.48 -38.13 -42.35
N PHE A 330 -7.46 -38.92 -41.27
CA PHE A 330 -6.26 -39.17 -40.44
C PHE A 330 -5.86 -40.64 -40.55
N ASN A 331 -5.13 -40.96 -41.60
CA ASN A 331 -4.55 -42.25 -41.82
C ASN A 331 -3.10 -42.31 -41.34
N ASN A 332 -2.37 -43.37 -41.59
CA ASN A 332 -0.97 -43.55 -41.16
C ASN A 332 -0.03 -42.43 -41.68
N ASP A 333 -0.35 -41.80 -42.81
CA ASP A 333 0.52 -40.83 -43.48
C ASP A 333 0.34 -39.43 -42.92
N ASN A 334 -0.82 -39.08 -42.37
CA ASN A 334 -1.16 -37.74 -41.90
C ASN A 334 -1.57 -37.67 -40.41
N ARG A 335 -1.32 -38.67 -39.61
CA ARG A 335 -1.58 -38.69 -38.14
C ARG A 335 -0.69 -37.74 -37.36
N SER A 336 0.48 -37.46 -37.87
CA SER A 336 1.41 -36.46 -37.28
C SER A 336 1.81 -35.45 -38.34
N GLY A 337 2.08 -34.26 -37.92
CA GLY A 337 2.53 -33.19 -38.82
C GLY A 337 2.92 -31.96 -38.08
N TRP A 338 3.40 -31.01 -38.83
CA TRP A 338 3.69 -29.67 -38.33
C TRP A 338 3.22 -28.63 -39.33
N VAL A 339 2.85 -27.47 -38.80
CA VAL A 339 2.52 -26.27 -39.57
C VAL A 339 3.27 -25.10 -38.98
N ILE A 340 3.90 -24.33 -39.82
CA ILE A 340 4.50 -23.04 -39.44
C ILE A 340 3.93 -21.95 -40.35
N GLY A 341 3.53 -20.84 -39.75
CA GLY A 341 2.94 -19.75 -40.50
C GLY A 341 3.20 -18.40 -39.86
N VAL A 342 3.25 -17.36 -40.66
CA VAL A 342 3.20 -15.97 -40.23
C VAL A 342 1.85 -15.41 -40.63
N GLY A 343 1.12 -14.90 -39.64
CA GLY A 343 -0.18 -14.26 -39.85
C GLY A 343 -0.14 -12.78 -39.58
N VAL A 344 -0.91 -12.01 -40.37
CA VAL A 344 -1.14 -10.56 -40.13
C VAL A 344 -2.61 -10.37 -39.95
N LYS A 345 -2.98 -9.69 -38.85
CA LYS A 345 -4.35 -9.30 -38.55
C LYS A 345 -4.47 -7.78 -38.49
N TRP A 346 -5.33 -7.23 -39.34
CA TRP A 346 -5.59 -5.79 -39.36
C TRP A 346 -7.09 -5.50 -39.37
N LYS A 347 -7.51 -4.73 -38.39
CA LYS A 347 -8.91 -4.30 -38.26
C LYS A 347 -9.13 -3.06 -39.14
N LEU A 348 -9.56 -3.24 -40.39
CA LEU A 348 -9.82 -2.12 -41.32
C LEU A 348 -11.07 -1.33 -40.95
N PHE A 349 -12.03 -1.98 -40.28
CA PHE A 349 -13.25 -1.37 -39.78
C PHE A 349 -13.75 -2.08 -38.52
N ASP A 350 -13.98 -1.33 -37.46
CA ASP A 350 -14.40 -1.83 -36.14
C ASP A 350 -15.60 -1.03 -35.57
N ALA A 351 -16.38 -0.39 -36.42
CA ALA A 351 -17.52 0.46 -36.04
C ALA A 351 -17.14 1.59 -35.02
N GLY A 352 -15.88 2.02 -35.01
CA GLY A 352 -15.40 3.11 -34.16
C GLY A 352 -14.94 2.67 -32.77
N LEU A 353 -14.78 1.38 -32.48
CA LEU A 353 -14.32 0.86 -31.20
C LEU A 353 -12.94 1.43 -30.82
N THR A 354 -11.96 1.35 -31.73
CA THR A 354 -10.61 1.89 -31.49
C THR A 354 -10.65 3.41 -31.25
N ARG A 355 -11.44 4.15 -32.07
CA ARG A 355 -11.60 5.59 -31.90
C ARG A 355 -12.17 5.95 -30.51
N ALA A 356 -13.20 5.22 -30.07
CA ALA A 356 -13.80 5.42 -28.76
C ALA A 356 -12.77 5.09 -27.62
N GLY A 357 -11.96 4.04 -27.80
CA GLY A 357 -10.86 3.68 -26.88
C GLY A 357 -9.83 4.80 -26.74
N VAL A 358 -9.37 5.37 -27.87
CA VAL A 358 -8.43 6.50 -27.88
C VAL A 358 -9.05 7.74 -27.21
N SER A 359 -10.32 8.05 -27.52
CA SER A 359 -11.03 9.16 -26.85
C SER A 359 -11.10 8.96 -25.33
N ALA A 360 -11.39 7.74 -24.87
CA ALA A 360 -11.44 7.40 -23.45
C ALA A 360 -10.07 7.55 -22.77
N ALA A 361 -8.97 7.13 -23.44
CA ALA A 361 -7.61 7.29 -22.95
C ALA A 361 -7.22 8.78 -22.82
N HIS A 362 -7.55 9.62 -23.83
CA HIS A 362 -7.34 11.07 -23.74
C HIS A 362 -8.13 11.71 -22.59
N ALA A 363 -9.40 11.36 -22.42
CA ALA A 363 -10.20 11.84 -21.29
C ALA A 363 -9.62 11.38 -19.94
N GLY A 364 -9.06 10.17 -19.88
CA GLY A 364 -8.33 9.65 -18.72
C GLY A 364 -7.13 10.51 -18.36
N LYS A 365 -6.30 10.89 -19.35
CA LYS A 365 -5.16 11.80 -19.15
C LYS A 365 -5.60 13.17 -18.66
N MET A 366 -6.59 13.80 -19.32
CA MET A 366 -7.13 15.11 -18.91
C MET A 366 -7.61 15.11 -17.45
N ARG A 367 -8.24 14.02 -17.01
CA ARG A 367 -8.64 13.85 -15.60
C ARG A 367 -7.44 13.87 -14.66
N LEU A 368 -6.37 13.13 -14.99
CA LEU A 368 -5.15 13.08 -14.13
C LEU A 368 -4.43 14.43 -14.13
N GLU A 369 -4.36 15.15 -15.24
CA GLU A 369 -3.80 16.49 -15.31
C GLU A 369 -4.59 17.48 -14.44
N ALA A 370 -5.93 17.41 -14.47
CA ALA A 370 -6.77 18.20 -13.57
C ALA A 370 -6.55 17.83 -12.09
N GLN A 371 -6.40 16.53 -11.77
CA GLN A 371 -6.07 16.08 -10.42
C GLN A 371 -4.70 16.59 -9.96
N LYS A 372 -3.71 16.67 -10.88
CA LYS A 372 -2.38 17.22 -10.57
C LYS A 372 -2.49 18.70 -10.14
N VAL A 373 -3.26 19.51 -10.87
CA VAL A 373 -3.48 20.93 -10.49
C VAL A 373 -4.17 21.03 -9.13
N LEU A 374 -5.15 20.17 -8.83
CA LEU A 374 -5.81 20.14 -7.52
C LEU A 374 -4.86 19.72 -6.40
N LEU A 375 -3.99 18.75 -6.64
CA LEU A 375 -2.97 18.32 -5.69
C LEU A 375 -1.95 19.44 -5.43
N ASP A 376 -1.42 20.05 -6.48
CA ASP A 376 -0.44 21.15 -6.38
C ASP A 376 -1.01 22.31 -5.56
N ASN A 377 -2.26 22.71 -5.79
CA ASN A 377 -2.93 23.76 -5.02
C ASN A 377 -3.19 23.35 -3.56
N GLY A 378 -3.59 22.09 -3.33
CA GLY A 378 -3.82 21.55 -1.99
C GLY A 378 -2.54 21.49 -1.17
N LEU A 379 -1.46 20.99 -1.77
CA LEU A 379 -0.13 20.89 -1.16
C LEU A 379 0.42 22.28 -0.81
N ALA A 380 0.31 23.25 -1.73
CA ALA A 380 0.74 24.62 -1.47
C ALA A 380 -0.02 25.26 -0.30
N LEU A 381 -1.32 25.01 -0.18
CA LEU A 381 -2.12 25.51 0.94
C LEU A 381 -1.71 24.83 2.26
N GLN A 382 -1.50 23.54 2.26
CA GLN A 382 -1.06 22.77 3.44
C GLN A 382 0.30 23.26 3.97
N ILE A 383 1.29 23.40 3.09
CA ILE A 383 2.63 23.92 3.45
C ILE A 383 2.54 25.32 4.02
N LYS A 384 1.70 26.18 3.42
CA LYS A 384 1.47 27.52 3.95
C LYS A 384 0.82 27.48 5.33
N ASP A 385 -0.13 26.58 5.57
CA ASP A 385 -0.75 26.41 6.88
C ASP A 385 0.29 25.97 7.93
N ASP A 386 1.08 24.94 7.62
CA ASP A 386 2.12 24.42 8.52
C ASP A 386 3.18 25.50 8.82
N PHE A 387 3.60 26.25 7.81
CA PHE A 387 4.53 27.38 7.99
C PHE A 387 3.96 28.46 8.94
N LEU A 388 2.70 28.84 8.79
CA LEU A 388 2.04 29.80 9.67
C LEU A 388 1.82 29.23 11.08
N ARG A 389 1.51 27.94 11.21
CA ARG A 389 1.40 27.24 12.50
C ARG A 389 2.74 27.25 13.24
N ILE A 390 3.84 26.99 12.54
CA ILE A 390 5.19 27.06 13.14
C ILE A 390 5.49 28.45 13.66
N GLN A 391 5.23 29.51 12.85
CA GLN A 391 5.45 30.91 13.29
C GLN A 391 4.61 31.22 14.53
N ARG A 392 3.33 30.89 14.53
CA ARG A 392 2.43 31.10 15.66
C ARG A 392 2.91 30.33 16.90
N SER A 393 3.19 29.03 16.78
CA SER A 393 3.57 28.22 17.93
C SER A 393 4.91 28.66 18.52
N ARG A 394 5.84 29.20 17.73
CA ARG A 394 7.08 29.80 18.25
C ARG A 394 6.79 31.03 19.10
N ALA A 395 5.98 31.94 18.60
CA ALA A 395 5.58 33.15 19.38
C ALA A 395 4.84 32.72 20.67
N GLU A 396 3.94 31.72 20.59
CA GLU A 396 3.25 31.20 21.77
C GLU A 396 4.22 30.56 22.78
N VAL A 397 5.27 29.89 22.35
CA VAL A 397 6.32 29.34 23.25
C VAL A 397 7.03 30.48 23.99
N ASP A 398 7.47 31.53 23.28
CA ASP A 398 8.18 32.67 23.88
C ASP A 398 7.26 33.41 24.88
N ASP A 399 6.01 33.68 24.52
CA ASP A 399 5.04 34.32 25.40
C ASP A 399 4.76 33.48 26.66
N ASN A 400 4.61 32.17 26.52
CA ASN A 400 4.33 31.26 27.65
C ASN A 400 5.57 31.11 28.57
N ILE A 401 6.79 31.19 28.07
CA ILE A 401 8.00 31.22 28.91
C ILE A 401 7.96 32.44 29.85
N HIS A 402 7.64 33.61 29.33
CA HIS A 402 7.50 34.84 30.14
C HIS A 402 6.33 34.73 31.11
N ALA A 403 5.16 34.27 30.66
CA ALA A 403 3.99 34.10 31.52
C ALA A 403 4.27 33.12 32.68
N LEU A 404 4.96 32.00 32.41
CA LEU A 404 5.35 31.05 33.46
C LEU A 404 6.30 31.68 34.48
N GLY A 405 7.29 32.45 34.02
CA GLY A 405 8.21 33.17 34.94
C GLY A 405 7.48 34.09 35.89
N TYR A 406 6.54 34.92 35.41
CA TYR A 406 5.72 35.77 36.26
C TYR A 406 4.79 35.01 37.19
N ALA A 407 4.19 33.92 36.73
CA ALA A 407 3.31 33.05 37.52
C ALA A 407 4.07 32.37 38.67
N GLU A 408 5.28 31.84 38.41
CA GLU A 408 6.15 31.25 39.43
C GLU A 408 6.56 32.26 40.51
N GLU A 409 6.94 33.50 40.12
CA GLU A 409 7.30 34.55 41.07
C GLU A 409 6.11 34.92 41.93
N ASN A 410 4.95 35.19 41.30
CA ASN A 410 3.71 35.46 42.03
C ASN A 410 3.36 34.40 43.06
N ARG A 411 3.37 33.11 42.65
CA ARG A 411 3.11 31.99 43.56
C ARG A 411 4.08 32.00 44.74
N LYS A 412 5.39 32.17 44.49
CA LYS A 412 6.41 32.20 45.56
C LYS A 412 6.12 33.32 46.57
N LEU A 413 5.71 34.51 46.10
CA LEU A 413 5.35 35.63 46.95
C LEU A 413 4.07 35.35 47.76
N GLN A 414 3.02 34.82 47.12
CA GLN A 414 1.75 34.52 47.77
C GLN A 414 1.89 33.42 48.83
N VAL A 415 2.70 32.37 48.58
CA VAL A 415 2.98 31.32 49.57
C VAL A 415 3.69 31.89 50.81
N ARG A 416 4.70 32.78 50.64
CA ARG A 416 5.39 33.44 51.74
C ARG A 416 4.43 34.33 52.53
N ALA A 417 3.66 35.19 51.86
CA ALA A 417 2.69 36.04 52.51
C ALA A 417 1.62 35.27 53.29
N TYR A 418 1.23 34.10 52.81
CA TYR A 418 0.29 33.20 53.49
C TYR A 418 0.90 32.60 54.76
N GLN A 419 2.18 32.20 54.75
CA GLN A 419 2.89 31.70 55.91
C GLN A 419 2.97 32.74 57.03
N GLU A 420 3.07 34.03 56.62
CA GLU A 420 3.05 35.19 57.54
C GLU A 420 1.63 35.66 57.87
N GLU A 421 0.61 34.94 57.47
CA GLU A 421 -0.82 35.26 57.63
C GLU A 421 -1.21 36.64 57.03
N MET A 422 -0.55 37.11 55.98
CA MET A 422 -0.78 38.42 55.34
C MET A 422 -1.82 38.34 54.22
N VAL A 423 -2.09 37.16 53.63
CA VAL A 423 -3.05 36.94 52.53
C VAL A 423 -3.99 35.77 52.88
N GLU A 424 -5.13 35.70 52.18
CA GLU A 424 -6.11 34.64 52.37
C GLU A 424 -5.67 33.34 51.57
N THR A 425 -6.20 32.20 51.95
CA THR A 425 -5.99 30.89 51.27
C THR A 425 -6.34 30.98 49.77
N LYS A 426 -7.31 31.81 49.43
CA LYS A 426 -7.78 32.00 48.05
C LYS A 426 -6.68 32.49 47.12
N GLU A 427 -5.91 33.51 47.55
CA GLU A 427 -4.83 34.06 46.75
C GLU A 427 -3.73 33.08 46.45
N VAL A 428 -3.42 32.19 47.41
CA VAL A 428 -2.42 31.11 47.20
C VAL A 428 -2.95 30.05 46.24
N ILE A 429 -4.21 29.64 46.37
CA ILE A 429 -4.84 28.67 45.44
C ILE A 429 -4.87 29.26 44.02
N GLU A 430 -5.27 30.51 43.86
CA GLU A 430 -5.30 31.19 42.55
C GLU A 430 -3.90 31.29 41.93
N ALA A 431 -2.88 31.65 42.69
CA ALA A 431 -1.51 31.75 42.21
C ALA A 431 -0.96 30.39 41.78
N GLN A 432 -1.25 29.31 42.54
CA GLN A 432 -0.85 27.95 42.17
C GLN A 432 -1.56 27.46 40.90
N LEU A 433 -2.85 27.75 40.74
CA LEU A 433 -3.63 27.38 39.52
C LEU A 433 -3.13 28.16 38.31
N ILE A 434 -2.80 29.45 38.43
CA ILE A 434 -2.26 30.30 37.37
C ILE A 434 -0.90 29.75 36.90
N GLU A 435 -0.01 29.38 37.85
CA GLU A 435 1.28 28.75 37.50
C GLU A 435 1.10 27.42 36.79
N SER A 436 0.22 26.56 37.29
CA SER A 436 -0.06 25.26 36.66
C SER A 436 -0.65 25.44 35.27
N TYR A 437 -1.53 26.42 35.06
CA TYR A 437 -2.09 26.75 33.76
C TYR A 437 -1.00 27.27 32.78
N ALA A 438 -0.14 28.20 33.24
CA ALA A 438 0.96 28.73 32.42
C ALA A 438 1.95 27.62 32.02
N ASN A 439 2.26 26.70 32.94
CA ASN A 439 3.13 25.57 32.67
C ASN A 439 2.50 24.59 31.65
N ALA A 440 1.22 24.25 31.82
CA ALA A 440 0.47 23.43 30.86
C ALA A 440 0.40 24.07 29.47
N SER A 441 0.24 25.41 29.43
CA SER A 441 0.20 26.19 28.19
C SER A 441 1.56 26.14 27.47
N LEU A 442 2.66 26.25 28.20
CA LEU A 442 4.02 26.14 27.65
C LEU A 442 4.27 24.74 27.08
N PHE A 443 3.92 23.68 27.80
CA PHE A 443 4.07 22.30 27.31
C PHE A 443 3.25 22.09 26.05
N ARG A 444 2.02 22.59 25.98
CA ARG A 444 1.17 22.52 24.80
C ARG A 444 1.79 23.28 23.63
N ALA A 445 2.24 24.52 23.83
CA ALA A 445 2.85 25.32 22.75
C ALA A 445 4.09 24.63 22.17
N ARG A 446 4.94 24.03 23.03
CA ARG A 446 6.10 23.23 22.58
C ARG A 446 5.68 21.99 21.79
N HIS A 447 4.71 21.24 22.30
CA HIS A 447 4.16 20.07 21.59
C HIS A 447 3.60 20.47 20.22
N ASP A 448 2.78 21.53 20.16
CA ASP A 448 2.15 21.98 18.92
C ASP A 448 3.20 22.46 17.90
N LEU A 449 4.29 23.06 18.35
CA LEU A 449 5.42 23.43 17.49
C LEU A 449 6.12 22.19 16.92
N GLN A 450 6.39 21.19 17.73
CA GLN A 450 7.03 19.95 17.29
C GLN A 450 6.16 19.16 16.31
N ILE A 451 4.84 19.14 16.54
CA ILE A 451 3.89 18.55 15.59
C ILE A 451 3.86 19.32 14.27
N ALA A 452 3.81 20.65 14.31
CA ALA A 452 3.81 21.47 13.09
C ALA A 452 5.09 21.30 12.26
N LEU A 453 6.26 21.18 12.92
CA LEU A 453 7.53 20.86 12.25
C LEU A 453 7.49 19.45 11.61
N SER A 454 6.97 18.46 12.34
CA SER A 454 6.83 17.10 11.81
C SER A 454 5.83 17.00 10.64
N ASP A 455 4.73 17.75 10.71
CA ASP A 455 3.74 17.84 9.62
C ASP A 455 4.38 18.47 8.37
N LEU A 456 5.16 19.54 8.54
CA LEU A 456 5.87 20.19 7.43
C LEU A 456 6.90 19.26 6.77
N ASP A 457 7.76 18.58 7.55
CA ASP A 457 8.73 17.59 7.04
C ASP A 457 8.03 16.54 6.17
N TYR A 458 6.90 16.02 6.66
CA TYR A 458 6.11 15.04 5.95
C TYR A 458 5.50 15.57 4.65
N GLN A 459 4.97 16.82 4.65
CA GLN A 459 4.39 17.44 3.45
C GLN A 459 5.44 17.78 2.40
N VAL A 460 6.64 18.17 2.81
CA VAL A 460 7.76 18.41 1.90
C VAL A 460 8.26 17.10 1.30
N GLY A 461 8.15 15.98 2.03
CA GLY A 461 8.59 14.64 1.58
C GLY A 461 10.08 14.37 1.84
N GLU A 462 10.72 15.20 2.67
CA GLU A 462 12.09 15.05 3.09
C GLU A 462 12.26 15.53 4.53
N ALA A 463 13.15 14.89 5.31
CA ALA A 463 13.44 15.33 6.65
C ALA A 463 14.27 16.63 6.59
N LEU A 464 13.66 17.76 6.98
CA LEU A 464 14.29 19.08 7.01
C LEU A 464 15.02 19.33 8.33
N HIS A 465 14.72 18.52 9.40
CA HIS A 465 15.22 18.73 10.76
C HIS A 465 15.52 17.42 11.49
#